data_f9a2bb1f513e9bb134066c32ef78801e
#
_entry.id   f9a2bb1f513e9bb134066c32ef78801e
#
_cell.length_a   1.000
_cell.length_b   1.000
_cell.length_c   1.000
_cell.angle_alpha   90.00
_cell.angle_beta   90.00
_cell.angle_gamma   90.00
#
_symmetry.space_group_name_H-M   'P 1'
#
loop_
_entity.id
_entity.type
_entity.pdbx_description
1 polymer ?
#
loop_
_entity_poly.entity_id
_entity_poly.type
_entity_poly.pdbx_seq_one_letter_code
_entity_poly.pdbx_strand_id
1 'polypeptide(L)'
;MFHLIPRPLHRVALKVAHRLRHHWRKFSGITAEGVTIIASNPQGEILLVRHSYGPQGWYFPGGGIGRKETPEHAARREMREETGCRVTDLKLVGILNEEISGAPHRAFIFSTVVDAAPEPDGREIVEARFFAIRLLPAA
;
A
#
# COMPACT_ATOMS: atom_id res chain seq x y z
N MET A 1 2.32 18.30 1.27
CA MET A 1 2.55 17.06 0.52
C MET A 1 1.29 16.26 0.30
N PHE A 2 0.47 16.07 1.34
CA PHE A 2 -0.81 15.37 1.20
C PHE A 2 -1.85 16.12 0.36
N HIS A 3 -1.64 17.41 0.13
CA HIS A 3 -2.54 18.21 -0.71
C HIS A 3 -2.60 17.73 -2.17
N LEU A 4 -1.65 16.90 -2.59
CA LEU A 4 -1.65 16.30 -3.93
C LEU A 4 -2.57 15.09 -4.03
N ILE A 5 -3.07 14.60 -2.91
CA ILE A 5 -3.96 13.44 -2.86
C ILE A 5 -5.38 13.95 -2.64
N PRO A 6 -6.36 13.54 -3.47
CA PRO A 6 -7.75 13.94 -3.26
C PRO A 6 -8.23 13.55 -1.86
N ARG A 7 -9.06 14.39 -1.24
CA ARG A 7 -9.53 14.16 0.13
C ARG A 7 -10.14 12.77 0.37
N PRO A 8 -11.04 12.26 -0.50
CA PRO A 8 -11.60 10.91 -0.31
C PRO A 8 -10.52 9.84 -0.30
N LEU A 9 -9.56 9.96 -1.21
CA LEU A 9 -8.44 9.01 -1.30
C LEU A 9 -7.53 9.12 -0.08
N HIS A 10 -7.28 10.33 0.41
CA HIS A 10 -6.48 10.55 1.60
C HIS A 10 -7.09 9.87 2.82
N ARG A 11 -8.41 9.97 3.00
CA ARG A 11 -9.11 9.32 4.11
C ARG A 11 -9.00 7.80 4.04
N VAL A 12 -9.18 7.25 2.85
CA VAL A 12 -9.04 5.79 2.63
C VAL A 12 -7.61 5.37 2.90
N ALA A 13 -6.63 6.14 2.41
CA ALA A 13 -5.21 5.85 2.63
C ALA A 13 -4.88 5.79 4.12
N LEU A 14 -5.40 6.73 4.92
CA LEU A 14 -5.15 6.74 6.37
C LEU A 14 -5.75 5.52 7.05
N LYS A 15 -6.97 5.14 6.70
CA LYS A 15 -7.64 3.97 7.28
C LYS A 15 -6.93 2.68 6.91
N VAL A 16 -6.57 2.52 5.65
CA VAL A 16 -5.90 1.32 5.15
C VAL A 16 -4.49 1.22 5.74
N ALA A 17 -3.76 2.33 5.79
CA ALA A 17 -2.44 2.35 6.39
C ALA A 17 -2.48 1.92 7.86
N HIS A 18 -3.52 2.32 8.60
CA HIS A 18 -3.69 1.92 9.99
C HIS A 18 -3.85 0.39 10.12
N ARG A 19 -4.63 -0.23 9.27
CA ARG A 19 -4.80 -1.70 9.26
C ARG A 19 -3.52 -2.41 8.86
N LEU A 20 -2.83 -1.91 7.84
CA LEU A 20 -1.58 -2.50 7.38
C LEU A 20 -0.49 -2.47 8.45
N ARG A 21 -0.47 -1.45 9.30
CA ARG A 21 0.51 -1.36 10.38
C ARG A 21 0.43 -2.55 11.34
N HIS A 22 -0.77 -3.01 11.65
CA HIS A 22 -0.94 -4.24 12.44
C HIS A 22 -0.37 -5.45 11.73
N HIS A 23 -0.54 -5.51 10.43
CA HIS A 23 -0.03 -6.58 9.59
C HIS A 23 1.50 -6.58 9.55
N TRP A 24 2.11 -5.42 9.34
CA TRP A 24 3.56 -5.26 9.32
C TRP A 24 4.20 -5.70 10.64
N ARG A 25 3.55 -5.39 11.73
CA ARG A 25 4.02 -5.77 13.06
C ARG A 25 4.12 -7.28 13.22
N LYS A 26 3.16 -8.01 12.68
CA LYS A 26 3.20 -9.49 12.69
C LYS A 26 4.38 -10.04 11.90
N PHE A 27 4.72 -9.39 10.79
CA PHE A 27 5.78 -9.88 9.92
C PHE A 27 7.18 -9.51 10.37
N SER A 28 7.39 -8.28 10.74
CA SER A 28 8.74 -7.78 10.99
C SER A 28 9.17 -7.89 12.44
N GLY A 29 8.24 -7.90 13.37
CA GLY A 29 8.51 -7.96 14.81
C GLY A 29 9.30 -6.78 15.36
N ILE A 30 10.09 -6.13 14.54
CA ILE A 30 11.03 -5.09 14.98
C ILE A 30 10.89 -3.81 14.16
N THR A 31 10.46 -3.93 12.90
CA THR A 31 10.49 -2.80 11.99
C THR A 31 9.29 -1.91 12.19
N ALA A 32 9.55 -0.67 12.54
CA ALA A 32 8.53 0.36 12.64
C ALA A 32 8.32 1.08 11.31
N GLU A 33 8.82 0.53 10.20
CA GLU A 33 8.75 1.18 8.90
C GLU A 33 8.10 0.29 7.85
N GLY A 34 7.27 0.91 7.02
CA GLY A 34 6.62 0.22 5.92
C GLY A 34 6.32 1.17 4.77
N VAL A 35 5.82 0.59 3.68
CA VAL A 35 5.45 1.33 2.48
C VAL A 35 3.99 1.04 2.13
N THR A 36 3.33 2.05 1.57
CA THR A 36 1.98 1.97 1.02
C THR A 36 2.03 2.60 -0.37
N ILE A 37 1.49 1.93 -1.36
CA ILE A 37 1.53 2.40 -2.73
C ILE A 37 0.12 2.73 -3.20
N ILE A 38 -0.08 3.98 -3.63
CA ILE A 38 -1.30 4.42 -4.28
C ILE A 38 -1.05 4.32 -5.78
N ALA A 39 -1.44 3.18 -6.35
CA ALA A 39 -1.23 2.90 -7.76
C ALA A 39 -2.52 3.19 -8.52
N SER A 40 -2.43 4.00 -9.56
CA SER A 40 -3.57 4.30 -10.42
C SER A 40 -3.29 3.84 -11.84
N ASN A 41 -4.35 3.57 -12.60
CA ASN A 41 -4.24 3.31 -14.03
C ASN A 41 -4.49 4.61 -14.81
N PRO A 42 -4.31 4.60 -16.16
CA PRO A 42 -4.55 5.80 -16.96
C PRO A 42 -5.97 6.36 -16.87
N GLN A 43 -6.93 5.56 -16.45
CA GLN A 43 -8.31 6.00 -16.24
C GLN A 43 -8.54 6.60 -14.85
N GLY A 44 -7.49 6.67 -14.03
CA GLY A 44 -7.60 7.23 -12.69
C GLY A 44 -8.19 6.30 -11.64
N GLU A 45 -8.34 5.03 -11.97
CA GLU A 45 -8.80 4.03 -11.02
C GLU A 45 -7.66 3.57 -10.12
N ILE A 46 -7.98 3.18 -8.90
CA ILE A 46 -7.00 2.86 -7.85
C ILE A 46 -6.91 1.36 -7.64
N LEU A 47 -5.69 0.85 -7.56
CA LEU A 47 -5.41 -0.56 -7.35
C LEU A 47 -5.49 -0.90 -5.86
N LEU A 48 -6.34 -1.88 -5.54
CA LEU A 48 -6.42 -2.44 -4.20
C LEU A 48 -6.23 -3.95 -4.26
N VAL A 49 -5.77 -4.51 -3.15
CA VAL A 49 -5.52 -5.93 -3.02
C VAL A 49 -6.29 -6.49 -1.83
N ARG A 50 -6.61 -7.79 -1.90
CA ARG A 50 -7.25 -8.51 -0.82
C ARG A 50 -6.35 -9.67 -0.40
N HIS A 51 -6.05 -9.74 0.89
CA HIS A 51 -5.15 -10.75 1.45
C HIS A 51 -5.89 -12.06 1.73
N SER A 52 -5.18 -13.16 1.64
CA SER A 52 -5.72 -14.48 1.95
C SER A 52 -5.86 -14.72 3.45
N TYR A 53 -5.17 -13.94 4.26
CA TYR A 53 -5.16 -14.07 5.71
C TYR A 53 -5.10 -12.69 6.37
N GLY A 54 -5.34 -12.67 7.68
CA GLY A 54 -5.34 -11.42 8.44
C GLY A 54 -6.69 -10.71 8.36
N PRO A 55 -6.74 -9.42 8.68
CA PRO A 55 -7.97 -8.64 8.64
C PRO A 55 -8.60 -8.65 7.26
N GLN A 56 -9.91 -8.85 7.20
CA GLN A 56 -10.65 -8.84 5.95
C GLN A 56 -10.72 -7.44 5.36
N GLY A 57 -10.82 -7.34 4.06
CA GLY A 57 -11.03 -6.10 3.34
C GLY A 57 -10.05 -5.86 2.23
N TRP A 58 -10.19 -4.69 1.62
CA TRP A 58 -9.32 -4.25 0.54
C TRP A 58 -8.30 -3.26 1.06
N TYR A 59 -7.07 -3.37 0.59
CA TYR A 59 -5.94 -2.57 1.06
C TYR A 59 -5.15 -2.03 -0.12
N PHE A 60 -4.45 -0.92 0.10
CA PHE A 60 -3.41 -0.52 -0.84
C PHE A 60 -2.28 -1.55 -0.81
N PRO A 61 -1.63 -1.80 -1.95
CA PRO A 61 -0.42 -2.63 -1.94
C PRO A 61 0.63 -2.04 -1.00
N GLY A 62 1.38 -2.90 -0.34
CA GLY A 62 2.44 -2.44 0.55
C GLY A 62 2.83 -3.50 1.56
N GLY A 63 3.76 -3.14 2.42
CA GLY A 63 4.26 -4.03 3.46
C GLY A 63 5.46 -3.44 4.16
N GLY A 64 6.17 -4.27 4.90
CA GLY A 64 7.33 -3.84 5.67
C GLY A 64 8.55 -3.56 4.82
N ILE A 65 9.42 -2.70 5.32
CA ILE A 65 10.72 -2.41 4.70
C ILE A 65 11.75 -3.33 5.33
N GLY A 66 12.50 -4.03 4.49
CA GLY A 66 13.57 -4.91 4.96
C GLY A 66 14.73 -4.13 5.55
N ARG A 67 15.57 -4.84 6.32
CA ARG A 67 16.65 -4.26 7.12
C ARG A 67 17.62 -3.38 6.33
N LYS A 68 17.92 -3.77 5.09
CA LYS A 68 18.85 -3.02 4.22
C LYS A 68 18.18 -2.47 2.97
N GLU A 69 16.88 -2.36 3.03
CA GLU A 69 16.06 -1.92 1.92
C GLU A 69 15.77 -0.43 2.02
N THR A 70 15.81 0.27 0.88
CA THR A 70 15.28 1.64 0.84
C THR A 70 13.75 1.56 0.74
N PRO A 71 13.03 2.62 1.14
CA PRO A 71 11.59 2.66 0.94
C PRO A 71 11.17 2.45 -0.51
N GLU A 72 11.88 3.05 -1.47
CA GLU A 72 11.59 2.86 -2.89
C GLU A 72 11.75 1.42 -3.33
N HIS A 73 12.82 0.77 -2.89
CA HIS A 73 13.06 -0.62 -3.24
C HIS A 73 11.95 -1.51 -2.66
N ALA A 74 11.58 -1.27 -1.40
CA ALA A 74 10.49 -2.00 -0.77
C ALA A 74 9.18 -1.83 -1.52
N ALA A 75 8.86 -0.60 -1.96
CA ALA A 75 7.65 -0.33 -2.71
C ALA A 75 7.63 -1.09 -4.04
N ARG A 76 8.73 -1.09 -4.77
CA ARG A 76 8.84 -1.84 -6.03
C ARG A 76 8.71 -3.33 -5.81
N ARG A 77 9.35 -3.84 -4.78
CA ARG A 77 9.29 -5.27 -4.42
C ARG A 77 7.86 -5.67 -4.05
N GLU A 78 7.21 -4.90 -3.19
CA GLU A 78 5.83 -5.21 -2.77
C GLU A 78 4.86 -5.17 -3.95
N MET A 79 4.98 -4.19 -4.84
CA MET A 79 4.14 -4.13 -6.04
C MET A 79 4.32 -5.37 -6.91
N ARG A 80 5.56 -5.78 -7.12
CA ARG A 80 5.85 -6.98 -7.91
C ARG A 80 5.31 -8.24 -7.25
N GLU A 81 5.53 -8.39 -5.95
CA GLU A 81 5.09 -9.57 -5.21
C GLU A 81 3.57 -9.66 -5.10
N GLU A 82 2.91 -8.55 -4.81
CA GLU A 82 1.48 -8.55 -4.55
C GLU A 82 0.63 -8.43 -5.81
N THR A 83 1.11 -7.74 -6.82
CA THR A 83 0.31 -7.45 -8.01
C THR A 83 0.93 -7.92 -9.32
N GLY A 84 2.19 -8.34 -9.31
CA GLY A 84 2.92 -8.68 -10.53
C GLY A 84 3.27 -7.48 -11.39
N CYS A 85 2.93 -6.28 -10.96
CA CYS A 85 3.16 -5.07 -11.75
C CYS A 85 4.56 -4.51 -11.54
N ARG A 86 5.19 -4.11 -12.64
CA ARG A 86 6.42 -3.35 -12.60
C ARG A 86 6.09 -1.88 -12.46
N VAL A 87 6.83 -1.23 -11.59
CA VAL A 87 6.67 0.20 -11.33
C VAL A 87 7.90 0.92 -11.86
N THR A 88 7.70 1.88 -12.77
CA THR A 88 8.81 2.66 -13.34
C THR A 88 8.96 4.00 -12.63
N ASP A 89 7.85 4.67 -12.34
CA ASP A 89 7.86 5.99 -11.70
C ASP A 89 7.18 5.91 -10.34
N LEU A 90 7.98 6.06 -9.30
CA LEU A 90 7.47 6.15 -7.93
C LEU A 90 7.70 7.56 -7.41
N LYS A 91 6.65 8.17 -6.87
CA LYS A 91 6.76 9.47 -6.21
C LYS A 91 6.41 9.31 -4.75
N LEU A 92 7.31 9.76 -3.87
CA LEU A 92 7.01 9.84 -2.46
C LEU A 92 6.06 11.02 -2.25
N VAL A 93 4.84 10.74 -1.82
CA VAL A 93 3.81 11.77 -1.63
C VAL A 93 3.54 12.08 -0.17
N GLY A 94 4.04 11.27 0.74
CA GLY A 94 3.87 11.55 2.16
C GLY A 94 4.56 10.54 3.05
N ILE A 95 4.72 10.91 4.30
CA ILE A 95 5.23 10.05 5.35
C ILE A 95 4.30 10.20 6.54
N LEU A 96 3.73 9.08 6.98
CA LEU A 96 2.90 9.05 8.18
C LEU A 96 3.75 8.58 9.36
N ASN A 97 3.81 9.41 10.39
CA ASN A 97 4.48 9.04 11.63
C ASN A 97 3.41 8.86 12.69
N GLU A 98 3.35 7.67 13.29
CA GLU A 98 2.37 7.35 14.32
C GLU A 98 3.00 6.48 15.40
N GLU A 99 2.32 6.41 16.54
CA GLU A 99 2.63 5.42 17.56
C GLU A 99 1.60 4.30 17.49
N ILE A 100 2.08 3.06 17.49
CA ILE A 100 1.22 1.89 17.58
C ILE A 100 1.73 1.05 18.73
N SER A 101 0.88 0.88 19.76
CA SER A 101 1.24 0.16 20.99
C SER A 101 2.52 0.67 21.63
N GLY A 102 2.70 2.00 21.65
CA GLY A 102 3.84 2.64 22.27
C GLY A 102 5.11 2.67 21.44
N ALA A 103 5.10 2.08 20.23
CA ALA A 103 6.25 2.09 19.34
C ALA A 103 6.02 3.04 18.16
N PRO A 104 7.04 3.83 17.77
CA PRO A 104 6.89 4.71 16.61
C PRO A 104 6.80 3.91 15.32
N HIS A 105 5.89 4.30 14.45
CA HIS A 105 5.70 3.72 13.12
C HIS A 105 5.81 4.79 12.06
N ARG A 106 6.50 4.45 10.97
CA ARG A 106 6.66 5.36 9.84
C ARG A 106 6.23 4.65 8.56
N ALA A 107 5.21 5.19 7.92
CA ALA A 107 4.72 4.67 6.66
C ALA A 107 5.08 5.63 5.54
N PHE A 108 5.83 5.15 4.56
CA PHE A 108 6.19 5.91 3.36
C PHE A 108 5.10 5.66 2.32
N ILE A 109 4.44 6.73 1.87
CA ILE A 109 3.36 6.63 0.91
C ILE A 109 3.86 7.08 -0.44
N PHE A 110 3.79 6.17 -1.41
CA PHE A 110 4.20 6.41 -2.79
C PHE A 110 2.99 6.44 -3.70
N SER A 111 3.09 7.19 -4.78
CA SER A 111 2.12 7.13 -5.86
C SER A 111 2.81 6.69 -7.15
N THR A 112 2.05 6.04 -8.02
CA THR A 112 2.55 5.60 -9.32
C THR A 112 1.38 5.39 -10.26
N VAL A 113 1.67 5.31 -11.57
CA VAL A 113 0.70 4.94 -12.58
C VAL A 113 1.11 3.60 -13.16
N VAL A 114 0.16 2.67 -13.24
CA VAL A 114 0.36 1.33 -13.76
C VAL A 114 -0.58 1.11 -14.92
N ASP A 115 -0.04 0.71 -16.07
CA ASP A 115 -0.83 0.41 -17.27
C ASP A 115 -0.70 -1.06 -17.62
N ALA A 116 -1.11 -1.91 -16.67
CA ALA A 116 -1.07 -3.35 -16.83
C ALA A 116 -2.12 -4.01 -15.96
N ALA A 117 -2.62 -5.16 -16.38
CA ALA A 117 -3.53 -5.95 -15.57
C ALA A 117 -2.76 -6.57 -14.40
N PRO A 118 -3.27 -6.46 -13.17
CA PRO A 118 -2.59 -7.07 -12.03
C PRO A 118 -2.71 -8.59 -12.07
N GLU A 119 -1.65 -9.26 -11.61
CA GLU A 119 -1.59 -10.71 -11.51
C GLU A 119 -1.17 -11.09 -10.09
N PRO A 120 -2.13 -11.24 -9.16
CA PRO A 120 -1.80 -11.64 -7.80
C PRO A 120 -1.24 -13.06 -7.77
N ASP A 121 -0.38 -13.34 -6.78
CA ASP A 121 0.27 -14.65 -6.67
C ASP A 121 -0.71 -15.78 -6.29
N GLY A 122 -1.87 -15.43 -5.77
CA GLY A 122 -2.88 -16.41 -5.34
C GLY A 122 -2.58 -17.03 -3.98
N ARG A 123 -1.47 -16.67 -3.35
CA ARG A 123 -1.07 -17.18 -2.03
C ARG A 123 -1.35 -16.15 -0.96
N GLU A 124 -0.54 -15.09 -0.90
CA GLU A 124 -0.76 -14.00 0.05
C GLU A 124 -1.87 -13.07 -0.44
N ILE A 125 -1.89 -12.78 -1.73
CA ILE A 125 -2.89 -11.92 -2.34
C ILE A 125 -3.80 -12.78 -3.21
N VAL A 126 -5.07 -12.84 -2.84
CA VAL A 126 -6.05 -13.63 -3.57
C VAL A 126 -6.73 -12.85 -4.68
N GLU A 127 -6.75 -11.53 -4.58
CA GLU A 127 -7.38 -10.68 -5.56
C GLU A 127 -6.71 -9.32 -5.61
N ALA A 128 -6.56 -8.77 -6.84
CA ALA A 128 -6.08 -7.42 -7.05
C ALA A 128 -6.95 -6.79 -8.12
N ARG A 129 -7.47 -5.59 -7.88
CA ARG A 129 -8.45 -4.97 -8.77
C ARG A 129 -8.35 -3.45 -8.72
N PHE A 130 -8.62 -2.80 -9.87
CA PHE A 130 -8.75 -1.36 -9.94
C PHE A 130 -10.18 -0.94 -9.61
N PHE A 131 -10.31 0.13 -8.82
CA PHE A 131 -11.60 0.70 -8.43
C PHE A 131 -11.66 2.17 -8.81
N ALA A 132 -12.80 2.61 -9.32
CA ALA A 132 -13.04 4.05 -9.45
C ALA A 132 -13.00 4.69 -8.05
N ILE A 133 -12.46 5.89 -7.93
CA ILE A 133 -12.30 6.55 -6.62
C ILE A 133 -13.63 6.62 -5.86
N ARG A 134 -14.71 6.96 -6.55
CA ARG A 134 -16.04 7.06 -5.93
C ARG A 134 -16.60 5.71 -5.47
N LEU A 135 -16.04 4.60 -5.95
CA LEU A 135 -16.49 3.25 -5.64
C LEU A 135 -15.52 2.50 -4.74
N LEU A 136 -14.57 3.20 -4.11
CA LEU A 136 -13.62 2.56 -3.21
C LEU A 136 -14.38 1.90 -2.07
N PRO A 137 -14.04 0.62 -1.74
CA PRO A 137 -14.71 -0.08 -0.67
C PRO A 137 -14.43 0.57 0.68
N ALA A 138 -15.35 0.40 1.62
CA ALA A 138 -15.15 0.87 2.99
C ALA A 138 -13.98 0.09 3.62
N ALA A 139 -13.11 0.82 4.31
CA ALA A 139 -11.94 0.24 4.95
C ALA A 139 -12.28 -0.43 6.29
#